data_1df6f2f47c82525cce4d414590b1670f
#
_entry.id   1df6f2f47c82525cce4d414590b1670f
#
_cell.length_a   1.000
_cell.length_b   1.000
_cell.length_c   1.000
_cell.angle_alpha   90.00
_cell.angle_beta   90.00
_cell.angle_gamma   90.00
#
_symmetry.space_group_name_H-M   'P 1'
#
loop_
_entity.id
_entity.type
_entity.pdbx_description
1 polymer ?
#
loop_
_entity_poly.entity_id
_entity_poly.type
_entity_poly.pdbx_seq_one_letter_code
_entity_poly.pdbx_strand_id
1 'polypeptide(L)'
;MDKIFRYSIKAIIIKENKLLVESVDYGRGRFSKLPGGGQEWGETMQDALIRECKEELNIDVKPLRLVLARDYIAKNHNQNIDLDYFHQAELMFECEVEDFSTLGAGTVPDGDGQRIEWIDLDELSQSDFYPKAIVPYLRDIKNIKETIVLGDVN
;
A
#
# COMPACT_ATOMS: atom_id res chain seq x y z
N MET A 1 -23.32 12.75 5.24
CA MET A 1 -22.41 12.23 4.21
C MET A 1 -22.52 10.72 4.16
N ASP A 2 -22.60 10.18 2.97
CA ASP A 2 -22.70 8.73 2.79
C ASP A 2 -21.44 8.03 3.22
N LYS A 3 -21.60 6.89 3.86
CA LYS A 3 -20.48 6.06 4.27
C LYS A 3 -19.87 5.36 3.06
N ILE A 4 -18.55 5.33 3.00
CA ILE A 4 -17.79 4.67 1.94
C ILE A 4 -17.05 3.48 2.53
N PHE A 5 -17.29 2.32 1.95
CA PHE A 5 -16.49 1.12 2.21
C PHE A 5 -15.87 0.65 0.90
N ARG A 6 -14.56 0.39 0.92
CA ARG A 6 -13.87 -0.10 -0.28
C ARG A 6 -12.77 -1.09 0.06
N TYR A 7 -12.42 -1.91 -0.93
CA TYR A 7 -11.21 -2.73 -0.89
C TYR A 7 -10.08 -1.99 -1.58
N SER A 8 -8.92 -1.97 -0.95
CA SER A 8 -7.69 -1.45 -1.53
C SER A 8 -6.65 -2.56 -1.58
N ILE A 9 -6.07 -2.78 -2.74
CA ILE A 9 -5.12 -3.86 -2.96
C ILE A 9 -3.73 -3.26 -3.04
N LYS A 10 -2.82 -3.73 -2.19
CA LYS A 10 -1.49 -3.16 -2.00
C LYS A 10 -0.39 -4.14 -2.36
N ALA A 11 0.71 -3.62 -2.88
CA ALA A 11 1.87 -4.39 -3.27
C ALA A 11 2.98 -4.27 -2.24
N ILE A 12 3.52 -5.41 -1.82
CA ILE A 12 4.76 -5.49 -1.04
C ILE A 12 5.87 -5.88 -2.00
N ILE A 13 6.73 -4.92 -2.32
CA ILE A 13 7.84 -5.08 -3.26
C ILE A 13 9.13 -4.78 -2.52
N ILE A 14 9.92 -5.82 -2.28
CA ILE A 14 11.17 -5.72 -1.51
C ILE A 14 12.33 -6.15 -2.40
N LYS A 15 13.38 -5.32 -2.44
CA LYS A 15 14.61 -5.58 -3.16
C LYS A 15 15.78 -5.09 -2.35
N GLU A 16 16.78 -5.95 -2.14
CA GLU A 16 18.01 -5.57 -1.43
C GLU A 16 17.73 -4.94 -0.05
N ASN A 17 16.84 -5.56 0.73
CA ASN A 17 16.40 -5.10 2.05
C ASN A 17 15.68 -3.75 2.05
N LYS A 18 15.16 -3.34 0.91
CA LYS A 18 14.41 -2.06 0.78
C LYS A 18 13.01 -2.30 0.27
N LEU A 19 12.07 -1.54 0.82
CA LEU A 19 10.66 -1.56 0.43
C LEU A 19 10.38 -0.42 -0.55
N LEU A 20 9.70 -0.76 -1.65
CA LEU A 20 9.22 0.26 -2.59
C LEU A 20 7.97 0.91 -2.02
N VAL A 21 7.98 2.22 -1.92
CA VAL A 21 6.87 3.00 -1.38
C VAL A 21 6.54 4.19 -2.27
N GLU A 22 5.33 4.69 -2.11
CA GLU A 22 4.89 5.96 -2.65
C GLU A 22 4.83 6.98 -1.53
N SER A 23 5.48 8.12 -1.72
CA SER A 23 5.40 9.25 -0.79
C SER A 23 4.46 10.29 -1.37
N VAL A 24 3.42 10.61 -0.62
CA VAL A 24 2.32 11.48 -1.08
C VAL A 24 2.00 12.54 -0.03
N ASP A 25 1.35 13.62 -0.49
CA ASP A 25 0.82 14.66 0.38
C ASP A 25 -0.58 15.02 -0.09
N TYR A 26 -1.58 14.71 0.74
CA TYR A 26 -2.98 15.05 0.46
C TYR A 26 -3.41 16.34 1.15
N GLY A 27 -2.45 17.24 1.44
CA GLY A 27 -2.72 18.52 2.10
C GLY A 27 -2.59 18.48 3.63
N ARG A 28 -2.04 17.41 4.19
CA ARG A 28 -1.92 17.20 5.65
C ARG A 28 -0.53 16.76 6.09
N GLY A 29 0.48 17.03 5.24
CA GLY A 29 1.83 16.54 5.43
C GLY A 29 2.12 15.32 4.59
N ARG A 30 3.40 15.09 4.36
CA ARG A 30 3.87 13.99 3.52
C ARG A 30 3.97 12.71 4.34
N PHE A 31 3.53 11.60 3.75
CA PHE A 31 3.72 10.27 4.32
C PHE A 31 3.95 9.26 3.20
N SER A 32 4.49 8.10 3.57
CA SER A 32 4.76 7.01 2.65
C SER A 32 3.80 5.85 2.88
N LYS A 33 3.47 5.16 1.82
CA LYS A 33 2.53 4.03 1.82
C LYS A 33 2.92 3.00 0.79
N LEU A 34 2.34 1.80 0.89
CA LEU A 34 2.49 0.79 -0.15
C LEU A 34 1.82 1.24 -1.45
N PRO A 35 2.40 0.88 -2.61
CA PRO A 35 1.75 1.08 -3.90
C PRO A 35 0.47 0.26 -4.01
N GLY A 36 -0.47 0.73 -4.80
CA GLY A 36 -1.75 0.08 -5.03
C GLY A 36 -2.92 1.02 -4.86
N GLY A 37 -4.11 0.48 -4.89
CA GLY A 37 -5.31 1.30 -4.80
C GLY A 37 -6.60 0.50 -4.83
N GLY A 38 -7.71 1.18 -5.06
CA GLY A 38 -9.04 0.62 -4.99
C GLY A 38 -9.32 -0.42 -6.08
N GLN A 39 -9.88 -1.55 -5.67
CA GLN A 39 -10.42 -2.55 -6.60
C GLN A 39 -11.69 -2.00 -7.26
N GLU A 40 -11.78 -2.17 -8.57
CA GLU A 40 -12.95 -1.77 -9.34
C GLU A 40 -13.90 -2.95 -9.57
N TRP A 41 -15.15 -2.63 -9.82
CA TRP A 41 -16.14 -3.65 -10.13
C TRP A 41 -15.73 -4.44 -11.36
N GLY A 42 -15.79 -5.76 -11.25
CA GLY A 42 -15.52 -6.66 -12.38
C GLY A 42 -14.08 -7.09 -12.54
N GLU A 43 -13.16 -6.60 -11.69
CA GLU A 43 -11.76 -7.08 -11.71
C GLU A 43 -11.44 -7.94 -10.48
N THR A 44 -10.49 -8.85 -10.63
CA THR A 44 -9.97 -9.59 -9.49
C THR A 44 -9.04 -8.70 -8.66
N MET A 45 -8.73 -9.12 -7.43
CA MET A 45 -7.75 -8.42 -6.60
C MET A 45 -6.38 -8.33 -7.28
N GLN A 46 -5.94 -9.43 -7.91
CA GLN A 46 -4.66 -9.46 -8.61
C GLN A 46 -4.65 -8.51 -9.81
N ASP A 47 -5.71 -8.50 -10.58
CA ASP A 47 -5.83 -7.60 -11.75
C ASP A 47 -5.86 -6.13 -11.32
N ALA A 48 -6.55 -5.82 -10.21
CA ALA A 48 -6.56 -4.48 -9.63
C ALA A 48 -5.15 -4.03 -9.27
N LEU A 49 -4.38 -4.91 -8.64
CA LEU A 49 -3.01 -4.59 -8.22
C LEU A 49 -2.09 -4.38 -9.42
N ILE A 50 -2.19 -5.23 -10.44
CA ILE A 50 -1.42 -5.10 -11.68
C ILE A 50 -1.74 -3.75 -12.35
N ARG A 51 -3.02 -3.41 -12.45
CA ARG A 51 -3.45 -2.14 -13.04
C ARG A 51 -2.93 -0.94 -12.24
N GLU A 52 -3.12 -0.94 -10.94
CA GLU A 52 -2.71 0.16 -10.06
C GLU A 52 -1.19 0.40 -10.12
N CYS A 53 -0.39 -0.66 -10.06
CA CYS A 53 1.06 -0.53 -10.14
C CYS A 53 1.51 -0.03 -11.52
N LYS A 54 0.81 -0.42 -12.58
CA LYS A 54 1.10 0.11 -13.92
C LYS A 54 0.79 1.60 -14.01
N GLU A 55 -0.38 2.00 -13.49
CA GLU A 55 -0.81 3.39 -13.52
C GLU A 55 0.07 4.32 -12.67
N GLU A 56 0.49 3.86 -11.49
CA GLU A 56 1.21 4.68 -10.51
C GLU A 56 2.72 4.62 -10.68
N LEU A 57 3.26 3.44 -10.98
CA LEU A 57 4.71 3.16 -10.95
C LEU A 57 5.31 2.85 -12.33
N ASN A 58 4.49 2.61 -13.32
CA ASN A 58 4.89 2.21 -14.67
C ASN A 58 5.73 0.92 -14.69
N ILE A 59 5.39 -0.04 -13.83
CA ILE A 59 6.02 -1.36 -13.78
C ILE A 59 4.97 -2.46 -13.83
N ASP A 60 5.39 -3.63 -14.29
CA ASP A 60 4.59 -4.83 -14.29
C ASP A 60 4.91 -5.66 -13.06
N VAL A 61 3.90 -5.89 -12.22
CA VAL A 61 4.05 -6.70 -11.00
C VAL A 61 3.40 -8.06 -11.20
N LYS A 62 3.94 -9.06 -10.53
CA LYS A 62 3.34 -10.38 -10.43
C LYS A 62 2.94 -10.64 -8.96
N PRO A 63 1.65 -10.56 -8.62
CA PRO A 63 1.21 -10.89 -7.29
C PRO A 63 1.44 -12.38 -7.00
N LEU A 64 2.10 -12.68 -5.87
CA LEU A 64 2.45 -14.06 -5.51
C LEU A 64 1.49 -14.62 -4.46
N ARG A 65 1.38 -13.95 -3.32
CA ARG A 65 0.54 -14.42 -2.21
C ARG A 65 0.00 -13.26 -1.40
N LEU A 66 -1.16 -13.44 -0.81
CA LEU A 66 -1.72 -12.51 0.15
C LEU A 66 -1.03 -12.74 1.51
N VAL A 67 -0.34 -11.74 2.01
CA VAL A 67 0.45 -11.84 3.25
C VAL A 67 -0.27 -11.22 4.42
N LEU A 68 -0.78 -10.00 4.26
CA LEU A 68 -1.40 -9.22 5.32
C LEU A 68 -2.75 -8.66 4.85
N ALA A 69 -3.68 -8.57 5.79
CA ALA A 69 -4.94 -7.88 5.59
C ALA A 69 -5.23 -7.04 6.84
N ARG A 70 -5.74 -5.83 6.63
CA ARG A 70 -6.16 -4.95 7.72
C ARG A 70 -7.43 -4.20 7.35
N ASP A 71 -8.12 -3.74 8.37
CA ASP A 71 -9.09 -2.68 8.22
C ASP A 71 -8.46 -1.34 8.57
N TYR A 72 -8.91 -0.29 7.91
CA TYR A 72 -8.66 1.08 8.29
C TYR A 72 -10.00 1.78 8.44
N ILE A 73 -10.44 1.93 9.68
CA ILE A 73 -11.67 2.66 10.00
C ILE A 73 -11.24 4.07 10.40
N ALA A 74 -11.39 5.00 9.49
CA ALA A 74 -10.77 6.33 9.61
C ALA A 74 -11.11 7.05 10.92
N LYS A 75 -12.35 6.93 11.39
CA LYS A 75 -12.79 7.57 12.63
C LYS A 75 -12.00 7.12 13.87
N ASN A 76 -11.38 5.94 13.82
CA ASN A 76 -10.64 5.40 14.97
C ASN A 76 -9.18 5.83 14.99
N HIS A 77 -8.64 6.31 13.85
CA HIS A 77 -7.23 6.63 13.68
C HIS A 77 -6.97 8.08 13.32
N ASN A 78 -7.99 8.76 12.83
CA ASN A 78 -7.86 10.11 12.33
C ASN A 78 -8.68 11.05 13.24
N GLN A 79 -7.99 12.02 13.84
CA GLN A 79 -8.66 13.04 14.65
C GLN A 79 -9.45 14.03 13.79
N ASN A 80 -9.41 13.86 12.48
CA ASN A 80 -10.07 14.75 11.55
C ASN A 80 -11.43 14.19 11.18
N ILE A 81 -12.47 14.84 11.66
CA ILE A 81 -13.86 14.45 11.48
C ILE A 81 -14.31 14.33 10.02
N ASP A 82 -13.57 14.95 9.11
CA ASP A 82 -13.91 14.94 7.68
C ASP A 82 -13.80 13.55 7.03
N LEU A 83 -13.18 12.57 7.71
CA LEU A 83 -13.01 11.21 7.20
C LEU A 83 -13.79 10.16 7.98
N ASP A 84 -14.68 10.58 8.89
CA ASP A 84 -15.48 9.65 9.70
C ASP A 84 -16.31 8.65 8.87
N TYR A 85 -16.60 9.00 7.63
CA TYR A 85 -17.40 8.16 6.73
C TYR A 85 -16.57 7.07 6.01
N PHE A 86 -15.24 7.06 6.17
CA PHE A 86 -14.36 6.23 5.36
C PHE A 86 -13.91 4.98 6.12
N HIS A 87 -14.10 3.82 5.49
CA HIS A 87 -13.64 2.52 5.95
C HIS A 87 -13.03 1.77 4.77
N GLN A 88 -11.81 1.30 4.91
CA GLN A 88 -11.10 0.59 3.85
C GLN A 88 -10.55 -0.73 4.39
N ALA A 89 -10.77 -1.81 3.63
CA ALA A 89 -10.07 -3.06 3.84
C ALA A 89 -8.86 -3.08 2.90
N GLU A 90 -7.68 -3.26 3.45
CA GLU A 90 -6.43 -3.35 2.66
C GLU A 90 -5.94 -4.79 2.62
N LEU A 91 -5.70 -5.26 1.41
CA LEU A 91 -5.20 -6.61 1.12
C LEU A 91 -3.82 -6.46 0.51
N MET A 92 -2.81 -6.97 1.21
CA MET A 92 -1.40 -6.72 0.88
C MET A 92 -0.76 -7.99 0.34
N PHE A 93 -0.39 -7.95 -0.93
CA PHE A 93 0.22 -9.06 -1.66
C PHE A 93 1.73 -8.88 -1.77
N GLU A 94 2.47 -9.93 -1.47
CA GLU A 94 3.86 -10.02 -1.87
C GLU A 94 3.93 -10.13 -3.39
N CYS A 95 4.71 -9.26 -4.01
CA CYS A 95 4.81 -9.16 -5.45
C CYS A 95 6.25 -9.33 -5.94
N GLU A 96 6.38 -9.93 -7.12
CA GLU A 96 7.63 -10.03 -7.86
C GLU A 96 7.63 -9.04 -9.01
N VAL A 97 8.78 -8.42 -9.28
CA VAL A 97 8.99 -7.53 -10.42
C VAL A 97 10.24 -7.99 -11.14
N GLU A 98 10.11 -8.35 -12.40
CA GLU A 98 11.26 -8.82 -13.21
C GLU A 98 12.09 -7.65 -13.74
N ASP A 99 11.45 -6.53 -14.07
CA ASP A 99 12.10 -5.40 -14.72
C ASP A 99 11.68 -4.08 -14.07
N PHE A 100 12.64 -3.42 -13.42
CA PHE A 100 12.45 -2.10 -12.82
C PHE A 100 12.89 -0.95 -13.74
N SER A 101 13.31 -1.22 -14.97
CA SER A 101 13.89 -0.19 -15.86
C SER A 101 12.91 0.93 -16.19
N THR A 102 11.60 0.66 -16.14
CA THR A 102 10.55 1.64 -16.42
C THR A 102 10.00 2.32 -15.16
N LEU A 103 10.53 1.96 -13.98
CA LEU A 103 10.04 2.51 -12.71
C LEU A 103 10.10 4.02 -12.72
N GLY A 104 8.94 4.65 -12.47
CA GLY A 104 8.80 6.09 -12.45
C GLY A 104 7.33 6.45 -12.29
N ALA A 105 7.01 7.75 -12.40
CA ALA A 105 5.63 8.19 -12.38
C ALA A 105 4.89 7.57 -13.55
N GLY A 106 3.81 6.84 -13.25
CA GLY A 106 2.95 6.24 -14.26
C GLY A 106 2.01 7.26 -14.89
N THR A 107 1.03 6.75 -15.66
CA THR A 107 0.06 7.58 -16.38
C THR A 107 -0.95 8.25 -15.46
N VAL A 108 -1.22 7.67 -14.29
CA VAL A 108 -2.18 8.19 -13.30
C VAL A 108 -1.50 8.19 -11.94
N PRO A 109 -0.66 9.21 -11.63
CA PRO A 109 0.00 9.27 -10.33
C PRO A 109 -1.02 9.51 -9.20
N ASP A 110 -0.70 9.00 -8.00
CA ASP A 110 -1.53 9.14 -6.82
C ASP A 110 -1.16 10.42 -6.05
N GLY A 111 -2.04 11.42 -6.10
CA GLY A 111 -1.86 12.68 -5.39
C GLY A 111 -0.83 13.62 -6.01
N ASP A 112 -0.83 14.86 -5.54
CA ASP A 112 0.10 15.89 -5.96
C ASP A 112 1.50 15.63 -5.39
N GLY A 113 2.51 15.80 -6.24
CA GLY A 113 3.89 15.64 -5.82
C GLY A 113 4.24 14.23 -5.37
N GLN A 114 3.56 13.21 -5.91
CA GLN A 114 3.91 11.83 -5.66
C GLN A 114 5.39 11.58 -5.93
N ARG A 115 6.04 10.86 -5.01
CA ARG A 115 7.41 10.40 -5.15
C ARG A 115 7.46 8.90 -4.96
N ILE A 116 8.34 8.25 -5.73
CA ILE A 116 8.60 6.82 -5.60
C ILE A 116 9.94 6.70 -4.89
N GLU A 117 9.94 5.99 -3.78
CA GLU A 117 11.11 5.88 -2.92
C GLU A 117 11.33 4.43 -2.49
N TRP A 118 12.59 4.12 -2.18
CA TRP A 118 12.98 2.88 -1.54
C TRP A 118 13.40 3.19 -0.11
N ILE A 119 12.77 2.54 0.86
CA ILE A 119 13.12 2.72 2.28
C ILE A 119 13.68 1.41 2.81
N ASP A 120 14.84 1.48 3.46
CA ASP A 120 15.44 0.33 4.13
C ASP A 120 14.47 -0.23 5.17
N LEU A 121 14.30 -1.55 5.19
CA LEU A 121 13.39 -2.20 6.14
C LEU A 121 13.72 -1.88 7.60
N ASP A 122 15.01 -1.69 7.89
CA ASP A 122 15.44 -1.37 9.25
C ASP A 122 15.14 0.08 9.66
N GLU A 123 14.82 0.94 8.69
CA GLU A 123 14.48 2.35 8.91
C GLU A 123 12.99 2.64 8.86
N LEU A 124 12.16 1.68 8.45
CA LEU A 124 10.72 1.87 8.26
C LEU A 124 10.02 2.39 9.51
N SER A 125 10.35 1.86 10.68
CA SER A 125 9.67 2.24 11.93
C SER A 125 9.87 3.69 12.31
N GLN A 126 10.98 4.30 11.88
CA GLN A 126 11.32 5.70 12.18
C GLN A 126 11.01 6.64 11.02
N SER A 127 10.59 6.10 9.88
CA SER A 127 10.21 6.87 8.70
C SER A 127 8.76 7.38 8.81
N ASP A 128 8.31 8.07 7.77
CA ASP A 128 6.93 8.51 7.63
C ASP A 128 6.02 7.45 6.99
N PHE A 129 6.47 6.21 6.93
CA PHE A 129 5.69 5.09 6.37
C PHE A 129 4.54 4.69 7.28
N TYR A 130 3.36 4.47 6.68
CA TYR A 130 2.16 3.96 7.34
C TYR A 130 1.52 2.85 6.52
N PRO A 131 0.86 1.88 7.14
CA PRO A 131 0.58 1.76 8.57
C PRO A 131 1.81 1.26 9.36
N LYS A 132 2.03 1.84 10.52
CA LYS A 132 3.14 1.41 11.41
C LYS A 132 2.97 -0.02 11.88
N ALA A 133 1.73 -0.46 12.02
CA ALA A 133 1.41 -1.80 12.52
C ALA A 133 1.97 -2.93 11.66
N ILE A 134 2.19 -2.70 10.35
CA ILE A 134 2.71 -3.76 9.48
C ILE A 134 4.24 -3.84 9.44
N VAL A 135 4.95 -2.85 9.97
CA VAL A 135 6.42 -2.79 9.89
C VAL A 135 7.10 -4.06 10.42
N PRO A 136 6.75 -4.59 11.60
CA PRO A 136 7.38 -5.83 12.08
C PRO A 136 7.19 -7.02 11.14
N TYR A 137 6.02 -7.10 10.49
CA TYR A 137 5.72 -8.18 9.54
C TYR A 137 6.51 -8.05 8.25
N LEU A 138 6.70 -6.83 7.75
CA LEU A 138 7.51 -6.59 6.55
C LEU A 138 8.98 -6.98 6.78
N ARG A 139 9.49 -6.69 7.96
CA ARG A 139 10.88 -7.05 8.33
C ARG A 139 11.09 -8.55 8.43
N ASP A 140 10.03 -9.31 8.70
CA ASP A 140 10.07 -10.75 8.90
C ASP A 140 9.23 -11.51 7.85
N ILE A 141 9.04 -10.93 6.69
CA ILE A 141 8.11 -11.46 5.67
C ILE A 141 8.45 -12.88 5.24
N LYS A 142 9.73 -13.25 5.23
CA LYS A 142 10.17 -14.59 4.83
C LYS A 142 9.67 -15.69 5.77
N ASN A 143 9.39 -15.33 7.02
CA ASN A 143 8.92 -16.26 8.04
C ASN A 143 7.39 -16.32 8.14
N ILE A 144 6.68 -15.46 7.42
CA ILE A 144 5.22 -15.49 7.37
C ILE A 144 4.78 -16.62 6.44
N LYS A 145 4.11 -17.63 7.00
CA LYS A 145 3.68 -18.81 6.26
C LYS A 145 2.20 -18.75 5.85
N GLU A 146 1.39 -18.01 6.58
CA GLU A 146 -0.05 -17.89 6.35
C GLU A 146 -0.46 -16.42 6.35
N THR A 147 -1.55 -16.10 5.66
CA THR A 147 -2.10 -14.73 5.67
C THR A 147 -2.47 -14.33 7.09
N ILE A 148 -2.03 -13.14 7.49
CA ILE A 148 -2.30 -12.58 8.81
C ILE A 148 -3.34 -11.46 8.67
N VAL A 149 -4.44 -11.59 9.41
CA VAL A 149 -5.50 -10.58 9.49
C VAL A 149 -5.31 -9.77 10.76
N LEU A 150 -5.03 -8.48 10.60
CA LEU A 150 -4.64 -7.60 11.71
C LEU A 150 -5.80 -6.86 12.36
N GLY A 151 -6.96 -6.79 11.70
CA GLY A 151 -8.06 -5.96 12.19
C GLY A 151 -7.85 -4.48 11.91
N ASP A 152 -8.48 -3.63 12.70
CA ASP A 152 -8.43 -2.16 12.53
C ASP A 152 -7.17 -1.59 13.17
N VAL A 153 -6.13 -1.40 12.36
CA VAL A 153 -4.80 -0.92 12.80
C VAL A 153 -4.25 0.13 11.85
N ASN A 154 -3.30 0.94 12.38
CA ASN A 154 -2.61 1.94 11.55
C ASN A 154 -1.14 2.11 11.97
#